data_2fa6cc44f4a6a3d0d2896d60b9968837
#
_entry.id   2fa6cc44f4a6a3d0d2896d60b9968837
#
_cell.length_a   1.000
_cell.length_b   1.000
_cell.length_c   1.000
_cell.angle_alpha   90.00
_cell.angle_beta   90.00
_cell.angle_gamma   90.00
#
_symmetry.space_group_name_H-M   'P 1'
#
loop_
_entity.id
_entity.type
_entity.pdbx_description
1 polymer ?
#
loop_
_entity_poly.entity_id
_entity_poly.type
_entity_poly.pdbx_seq_one_letter_code
_entity_poly.pdbx_strand_id
1 'polypeptide(L)'
;MSVRSIHSSLPKMKTHKKTGVTLSIKNFVGITADKNYLPHHTWGSPKHGGDDYPDTSFKRQFETWGSKFVKRIIINIPFIGIKMAQILRAEGEKVFGATHNTIRSGNWYGNDTTWRMTLDLNRCLIYGNPDGTFRKTKKRYYSVIDGVIAMEGAGPMQGDPKECGVYISGEDPASVDTVATTLMGFDWRKLPVVYEAFSKHEMPISEIDPQTINIVSDIKDWRGSLDELREKEHFDFVPYFGWKGYIELPNYQKTNDK
;
A
#
# COMPACT_ATOMS: atom_id res chain seq x y z
N MET A 1 36.63 8.54 7.17
CA MET A 1 35.73 7.65 6.43
C MET A 1 34.31 7.95 6.87
N SER A 2 33.51 8.53 6.01
CA SER A 2 32.07 8.74 6.31
C SER A 2 31.39 7.37 6.26
N VAL A 3 30.88 6.90 7.38
CA VAL A 3 30.00 5.72 7.42
C VAL A 3 28.75 6.07 6.62
N ARG A 4 28.66 5.55 5.39
CA ARG A 4 27.44 5.70 4.58
C ARG A 4 26.38 4.83 5.23
N SER A 5 25.43 5.45 5.91
CA SER A 5 24.27 4.74 6.47
C SER A 5 23.48 4.08 5.35
N ILE A 6 23.24 2.77 5.48
CA ILE A 6 22.36 2.00 4.62
C ILE A 6 21.04 1.86 5.38
N HIS A 7 19.93 2.24 4.75
CA HIS A 7 18.59 1.95 5.28
C HIS A 7 18.16 0.57 4.80
N SER A 8 18.03 -0.38 5.72
CA SER A 8 17.52 -1.72 5.44
C SER A 8 16.05 -1.81 5.79
N SER A 9 15.24 -2.38 4.91
CA SER A 9 13.81 -2.61 5.10
C SER A 9 13.49 -4.10 4.92
N LEU A 10 12.73 -4.67 5.87
CA LEU A 10 12.30 -6.07 5.86
C LEU A 10 10.76 -6.15 5.88
N PRO A 11 10.09 -5.79 4.79
CA PRO A 11 8.64 -5.86 4.70
C PRO A 11 8.14 -7.30 4.50
N LYS A 12 6.94 -7.57 4.99
CA LYS A 12 6.18 -8.78 4.65
C LYS A 12 5.48 -8.60 3.30
N MET A 13 5.54 -9.59 2.42
CA MET A 13 4.77 -9.64 1.18
C MET A 13 3.28 -9.82 1.49
N LYS A 14 2.46 -8.79 1.23
CA LYS A 14 1.02 -8.86 1.52
C LYS A 14 0.18 -7.84 0.76
N THR A 15 -1.10 -8.17 0.59
CA THR A 15 -2.13 -7.26 0.10
C THR A 15 -2.41 -6.13 1.08
N HIS A 16 -3.00 -5.06 0.61
CA HIS A 16 -3.36 -3.91 1.44
C HIS A 16 -4.61 -3.20 0.93
N LYS A 17 -5.55 -2.94 1.83
CA LYS A 17 -6.85 -2.34 1.51
C LYS A 17 -6.81 -0.95 0.85
N LYS A 18 -5.74 -0.15 1.08
CA LYS A 18 -5.67 1.23 0.58
C LYS A 18 -4.61 1.47 -0.50
N THR A 19 -3.60 0.62 -0.60
CA THR A 19 -2.52 0.74 -1.59
C THR A 19 -2.42 -0.47 -2.51
N GLY A 20 -3.35 -1.42 -2.39
CA GLY A 20 -3.30 -2.70 -3.10
C GLY A 20 -2.32 -3.68 -2.47
N VAL A 21 -1.09 -3.25 -2.22
CA VAL A 21 0.00 -4.07 -1.65
C VAL A 21 0.69 -3.38 -0.48
N THR A 22 1.30 -4.16 0.41
CA THR A 22 2.31 -3.74 1.38
C THR A 22 3.61 -4.44 1.03
N LEU A 23 4.60 -3.68 0.64
CA LEU A 23 5.91 -4.12 0.21
C LEU A 23 6.95 -3.11 0.74
N SER A 24 8.07 -2.91 0.04
CA SER A 24 9.17 -2.04 0.48
C SER A 24 8.75 -0.59 0.69
N ILE A 25 8.09 0.01 -0.31
CA ILE A 25 7.69 1.42 -0.28
C ILE A 25 6.68 1.68 0.84
N LYS A 26 5.68 0.82 1.01
CA LYS A 26 4.64 0.97 2.04
C LYS A 26 5.14 0.72 3.46
N ASN A 27 6.26 0.02 3.64
CA ASN A 27 6.78 -0.38 4.95
C ASN A 27 7.10 0.82 5.85
N PHE A 28 7.54 1.95 5.28
CA PHE A 28 7.93 3.14 6.04
C PHE A 28 6.79 3.86 6.75
N VAL A 29 5.55 3.62 6.38
CA VAL A 29 4.39 4.09 7.17
C VAL A 29 4.44 3.55 8.61
N GLY A 30 5.10 2.39 8.81
CA GLY A 30 5.24 1.74 10.12
C GLY A 30 6.16 2.47 11.10
N ILE A 31 7.14 3.22 10.63
CA ILE A 31 8.15 3.91 11.48
C ILE A 31 7.74 5.30 11.94
N THR A 32 6.62 5.84 11.46
CA THR A 32 6.13 7.14 11.88
C THR A 32 5.62 7.07 13.32
N ALA A 33 6.15 7.92 14.19
CA ALA A 33 5.86 7.92 15.62
C ALA A 33 4.39 8.21 15.92
N ASP A 34 3.81 9.21 15.27
CA ASP A 34 2.37 9.53 15.40
C ASP A 34 1.65 9.38 14.07
N LYS A 35 0.89 8.30 13.95
CA LYS A 35 0.12 7.96 12.75
C LYS A 35 -1.09 8.88 12.50
N ASN A 36 -1.48 9.72 13.46
CA ASN A 36 -2.56 10.67 13.28
C ASN A 36 -2.20 11.78 12.29
N TYR A 37 -0.90 12.08 12.12
CA TYR A 37 -0.43 13.03 11.12
C TYR A 37 -0.37 12.44 9.70
N LEU A 38 -0.58 11.14 9.52
CA LEU A 38 -0.55 10.50 8.21
C LEU A 38 -1.95 10.48 7.59
N PRO A 39 -2.18 11.17 6.47
CA PRO A 39 -3.45 11.11 5.76
C PRO A 39 -3.65 9.72 5.14
N HIS A 40 -4.65 8.99 5.62
CA HIS A 40 -4.99 7.67 5.11
C HIS A 40 -6.17 7.67 4.14
N HIS A 41 -6.89 8.76 4.04
CA HIS A 41 -7.93 9.09 3.08
C HIS A 41 -8.31 10.55 3.24
N THR A 42 -8.86 11.13 2.21
CA THR A 42 -9.47 12.46 2.23
C THR A 42 -10.98 12.30 2.25
N TRP A 43 -11.65 13.03 3.13
CA TRP A 43 -13.09 12.91 3.31
C TRP A 43 -13.87 13.31 2.04
N GLY A 44 -14.88 12.53 1.72
CA GLY A 44 -15.75 12.75 0.57
C GLY A 44 -15.41 11.88 -0.63
N SER A 45 -16.18 12.03 -1.70
CA SER A 45 -15.94 11.34 -2.96
C SER A 45 -15.02 12.15 -3.88
N PRO A 46 -14.48 11.57 -4.97
CA PRO A 46 -13.64 12.28 -5.95
C PRO A 46 -14.30 13.54 -6.51
N LYS A 47 -15.62 13.53 -6.70
CA LYS A 47 -16.37 14.72 -7.13
C LYS A 47 -16.26 15.91 -6.16
N HIS A 48 -15.97 15.64 -4.89
CA HIS A 48 -15.82 16.64 -3.84
C HIS A 48 -14.36 16.74 -3.34
N GLY A 49 -13.40 16.29 -4.15
CA GLY A 49 -11.97 16.33 -3.82
C GLY A 49 -11.53 15.34 -2.75
N GLY A 50 -12.33 14.32 -2.45
CA GLY A 50 -12.02 13.27 -1.50
C GLY A 50 -11.82 11.90 -2.15
N ASP A 51 -11.46 10.89 -1.34
CA ASP A 51 -11.30 9.50 -1.78
C ASP A 51 -11.85 8.49 -0.76
N ASP A 52 -12.70 8.95 0.16
CA ASP A 52 -13.30 8.12 1.20
C ASP A 52 -14.13 6.98 0.58
N TYR A 53 -14.90 7.30 -0.46
CA TYR A 53 -15.73 6.37 -1.24
C TYR A 53 -15.90 6.84 -2.70
N PRO A 54 -16.18 5.92 -3.65
CA PRO A 54 -16.20 6.26 -5.08
C PRO A 54 -17.44 7.04 -5.54
N ASP A 55 -18.56 6.91 -4.83
CA ASP A 55 -19.86 7.47 -5.22
C ASP A 55 -20.25 8.72 -4.42
N THR A 56 -21.34 9.40 -4.85
CA THR A 56 -21.88 10.60 -4.20
C THR A 56 -23.21 10.35 -3.52
N SER A 57 -23.51 9.10 -3.12
CA SER A 57 -24.81 8.80 -2.51
C SER A 57 -25.05 9.59 -1.23
N PHE A 58 -26.28 10.00 -0.99
CA PHE A 58 -26.69 10.76 0.21
C PHE A 58 -26.38 9.99 1.50
N LYS A 59 -26.55 8.66 1.50
CA LYS A 59 -26.20 7.80 2.62
C LYS A 59 -24.72 7.91 3.00
N ARG A 60 -23.81 7.95 2.03
CA ARG A 60 -22.36 8.09 2.24
C ARG A 60 -21.98 9.47 2.74
N GLN A 61 -22.62 10.51 2.24
CA GLN A 61 -22.40 11.87 2.73
C GLN A 61 -22.82 12.00 4.20
N PHE A 62 -23.93 11.41 4.58
CA PHE A 62 -24.40 11.39 5.95
C PHE A 62 -23.47 10.59 6.89
N GLU A 63 -22.98 9.43 6.43
CA GLU A 63 -21.97 8.64 7.14
C GLU A 63 -20.69 9.46 7.40
N THR A 64 -20.21 10.17 6.38
CA THR A 64 -19.04 11.05 6.48
C THR A 64 -19.27 12.18 7.49
N TRP A 65 -20.42 12.85 7.42
CA TRP A 65 -20.78 13.92 8.35
C TRP A 65 -20.85 13.41 9.78
N GLY A 66 -21.54 12.29 10.02
CA GLY A 66 -21.62 11.65 11.34
C GLY A 66 -20.26 11.25 11.89
N SER A 67 -19.39 10.67 11.05
CA SER A 67 -18.02 10.30 11.45
C SER A 67 -17.15 11.50 11.81
N LYS A 68 -17.28 12.62 11.09
CA LYS A 68 -16.58 13.88 11.41
C LYS A 68 -17.07 14.45 12.76
N PHE A 69 -18.37 14.43 12.98
CA PHE A 69 -18.97 14.92 14.23
C PHE A 69 -18.51 14.10 15.43
N VAL A 70 -18.55 12.77 15.31
CA VAL A 70 -18.07 11.84 16.35
C VAL A 70 -16.58 12.05 16.65
N LYS A 71 -15.72 12.17 15.62
CA LYS A 71 -14.29 12.46 15.82
C LYS A 71 -14.07 13.79 16.57
N ARG A 72 -14.82 14.82 16.24
CA ARG A 72 -14.72 16.13 16.91
C ARG A 72 -15.06 16.04 18.39
N ILE A 73 -16.05 15.23 18.76
CA ILE A 73 -16.43 15.00 20.16
C ILE A 73 -15.32 14.22 20.90
N ILE A 74 -14.80 13.16 20.29
CA ILE A 74 -13.78 12.29 20.90
C ILE A 74 -12.50 13.06 21.20
N ILE A 75 -12.05 13.93 20.30
CA ILE A 75 -10.84 14.74 20.49
C ILE A 75 -10.98 15.69 21.69
N ASN A 76 -12.18 16.19 21.94
CA ASN A 76 -12.42 17.16 23.02
C ASN A 76 -12.72 16.52 24.40
N ILE A 77 -12.99 15.20 24.46
CA ILE A 77 -13.35 14.51 25.72
C ILE A 77 -12.61 13.16 25.79
N PRO A 78 -11.30 13.16 26.13
CA PRO A 78 -10.43 12.00 25.93
C PRO A 78 -10.82 10.74 26.74
N PHE A 79 -11.34 10.85 27.94
CA PHE A 79 -11.67 9.69 28.78
C PHE A 79 -13.06 9.08 28.50
N ILE A 80 -14.06 9.90 28.26
CA ILE A 80 -15.43 9.45 27.93
C ILE A 80 -15.51 9.10 26.45
N GLY A 81 -14.75 9.83 25.62
CA GLY A 81 -14.74 9.69 24.17
C GLY A 81 -14.32 8.29 23.67
N ILE A 82 -13.38 7.61 24.34
CA ILE A 82 -12.93 6.28 23.91
C ILE A 82 -14.04 5.23 24.05
N LYS A 83 -14.73 5.17 25.19
CA LYS A 83 -15.86 4.24 25.38
C LYS A 83 -17.03 4.56 24.46
N MET A 84 -17.38 5.83 24.32
CA MET A 84 -18.45 6.28 23.43
C MET A 84 -18.10 6.03 21.95
N ALA A 85 -16.84 6.20 21.55
CA ALA A 85 -16.36 5.85 20.23
C ALA A 85 -16.48 4.35 19.92
N GLN A 86 -16.19 3.48 20.88
CA GLN A 86 -16.32 2.05 20.74
C GLN A 86 -17.80 1.64 20.54
N ILE A 87 -18.71 2.22 21.32
CA ILE A 87 -20.15 1.98 21.21
C ILE A 87 -20.68 2.49 19.86
N LEU A 88 -20.36 3.73 19.49
CA LEU A 88 -20.78 4.34 18.24
C LEU A 88 -20.20 3.60 17.02
N ARG A 89 -19.00 3.08 17.13
CA ARG A 89 -18.40 2.26 16.10
C ARG A 89 -19.11 0.92 15.96
N ALA A 90 -19.44 0.24 17.07
CA ALA A 90 -20.17 -1.03 17.07
C ALA A 90 -21.58 -0.87 16.49
N GLU A 91 -22.28 0.20 16.84
CA GLU A 91 -23.62 0.50 16.27
C GLU A 91 -23.51 0.96 14.79
N GLY A 92 -22.49 1.75 14.45
CA GLY A 92 -22.21 2.12 13.07
C GLY A 92 -21.91 0.91 12.16
N GLU A 93 -21.18 -0.09 12.67
CA GLU A 93 -20.90 -1.33 11.94
C GLU A 93 -22.18 -2.16 11.69
N LYS A 94 -23.15 -2.13 12.59
CA LYS A 94 -24.48 -2.78 12.36
C LYS A 94 -25.29 -2.10 11.27
N VAL A 95 -25.23 -0.77 11.19
CA VAL A 95 -26.05 0.02 10.25
C VAL A 95 -25.39 0.14 8.87
N PHE A 96 -24.06 0.31 8.83
CA PHE A 96 -23.28 0.61 7.63
C PHE A 96 -22.45 -0.58 7.11
N GLY A 97 -22.43 -1.69 7.83
CA GLY A 97 -21.64 -2.89 7.51
C GLY A 97 -20.21 -2.83 8.05
N ALA A 98 -19.62 -4.00 8.25
CA ALA A 98 -18.23 -4.13 8.68
C ALA A 98 -17.27 -3.60 7.61
N THR A 99 -16.14 -3.04 8.03
CA THR A 99 -15.11 -2.44 7.14
C THR A 99 -14.54 -3.45 6.13
N HIS A 100 -14.69 -4.75 6.39
CA HIS A 100 -14.17 -5.81 5.53
C HIS A 100 -14.97 -6.02 4.24
N ASN A 101 -16.26 -5.66 4.23
CA ASN A 101 -17.17 -5.90 3.10
C ASN A 101 -17.79 -4.60 2.57
N THR A 102 -17.33 -3.45 3.04
CA THR A 102 -17.91 -2.17 2.65
C THR A 102 -16.83 -1.22 2.17
N ILE A 103 -17.04 -0.61 1.01
CA ILE A 103 -16.17 0.44 0.49
C ILE A 103 -16.31 1.69 1.34
N ARG A 104 -15.24 2.08 2.04
CA ARG A 104 -15.13 3.30 2.84
C ARG A 104 -13.69 3.62 3.22
N SER A 105 -13.42 4.85 3.61
CA SER A 105 -12.12 5.29 4.11
C SER A 105 -10.95 5.00 3.16
N GLY A 106 -11.20 5.08 1.84
CA GLY A 106 -10.17 4.88 0.81
C GLY A 106 -9.75 3.43 0.59
N ASN A 107 -10.59 2.43 0.92
CA ASN A 107 -10.27 1.01 0.74
C ASN A 107 -10.71 0.45 -0.62
N TRP A 108 -10.54 1.22 -1.68
CA TRP A 108 -11.00 0.88 -3.02
C TRP A 108 -10.00 1.33 -4.10
N TYR A 109 -10.08 0.71 -5.27
CA TYR A 109 -9.27 1.08 -6.44
C TYR A 109 -9.71 2.45 -6.97
N GLY A 110 -8.74 3.39 -7.05
CA GLY A 110 -9.00 4.78 -7.42
C GLY A 110 -8.99 5.75 -6.23
N ASN A 111 -8.67 5.29 -4.99
CA ASN A 111 -8.31 6.20 -3.90
C ASN A 111 -7.01 6.97 -4.24
N ASP A 112 -6.88 8.20 -3.74
CA ASP A 112 -5.81 9.11 -4.16
C ASP A 112 -4.99 9.72 -3.00
N THR A 113 -5.17 9.26 -1.78
CA THR A 113 -4.48 9.85 -0.61
C THR A 113 -3.35 8.98 -0.09
N THR A 114 -3.62 7.70 0.23
CA THR A 114 -2.65 6.88 0.97
C THR A 114 -1.37 6.61 0.21
N TRP A 115 -1.44 6.38 -1.09
CA TRP A 115 -0.27 6.11 -1.89
C TRP A 115 0.63 7.35 -2.04
N ARG A 116 0.06 8.56 -2.20
CA ARG A 116 0.81 9.83 -2.24
C ARG A 116 1.58 10.03 -0.94
N MET A 117 0.88 9.95 0.20
CA MET A 117 1.50 10.02 1.53
C MET A 117 2.64 9.01 1.69
N THR A 118 2.45 7.79 1.20
CA THR A 118 3.48 6.75 1.26
C THR A 118 4.73 7.12 0.47
N LEU A 119 4.57 7.69 -0.74
CA LEU A 119 5.70 8.14 -1.56
C LEU A 119 6.42 9.33 -0.89
N ASP A 120 5.69 10.26 -0.31
CA ASP A 120 6.28 11.41 0.40
C ASP A 120 7.07 10.98 1.63
N LEU A 121 6.59 10.00 2.40
CA LEU A 121 7.36 9.42 3.50
C LEU A 121 8.66 8.76 3.01
N ASN A 122 8.63 8.08 1.88
CA ASN A 122 9.87 7.53 1.29
C ASN A 122 10.84 8.64 0.92
N ARG A 123 10.37 9.74 0.31
CA ARG A 123 11.22 10.90 0.00
C ARG A 123 11.83 11.50 1.28
N CYS A 124 11.01 11.70 2.33
CA CYS A 124 11.51 12.16 3.63
C CYS A 124 12.60 11.24 4.19
N LEU A 125 12.45 9.92 4.11
CA LEU A 125 13.44 8.98 4.58
C LEU A 125 14.73 9.02 3.76
N ILE A 126 14.59 8.96 2.43
CA ILE A 126 15.71 8.81 1.50
C ILE A 126 16.54 10.11 1.42
N TYR A 127 15.90 11.27 1.51
CA TYR A 127 16.57 12.57 1.36
C TYR A 127 16.67 13.37 2.66
N GLY A 128 15.85 13.11 3.67
CA GLY A 128 15.82 13.89 4.90
C GLY A 128 17.07 13.74 5.76
N ASN A 129 17.52 14.82 6.37
CA ASN A 129 18.52 14.87 7.41
C ASN A 129 17.83 14.99 8.79
N PRO A 130 18.55 14.66 9.89
CA PRO A 130 18.00 14.80 11.24
C PRO A 130 17.63 16.24 11.65
N ASP A 131 18.24 17.24 11.01
CA ASP A 131 17.96 18.67 11.21
C ASP A 131 16.75 19.18 10.43
N GLY A 132 16.02 18.31 9.71
CA GLY A 132 14.86 18.66 8.91
C GLY A 132 15.20 19.19 7.50
N THR A 133 16.46 19.27 7.13
CA THR A 133 16.87 19.64 5.77
C THR A 133 16.86 18.44 4.82
N PHE A 134 16.91 18.70 3.51
CA PHE A 134 16.99 17.65 2.50
C PHE A 134 18.36 17.68 1.81
N ARG A 135 18.92 16.50 1.59
CA ARG A 135 20.15 16.30 0.83
C ARG A 135 19.87 16.20 -0.68
N LYS A 136 20.86 16.53 -1.50
CA LYS A 136 20.76 16.41 -2.96
C LYS A 136 20.86 14.97 -3.47
N THR A 137 21.53 14.11 -2.73
CA THR A 137 21.79 12.72 -3.14
C THR A 137 21.04 11.75 -2.24
N LYS A 138 20.52 10.68 -2.82
CA LYS A 138 19.83 9.59 -2.08
C LYS A 138 20.75 8.98 -1.01
N LYS A 139 20.16 8.62 0.11
CA LYS A 139 20.75 7.62 1.02
C LYS A 139 20.68 6.26 0.34
N ARG A 140 21.64 5.41 0.64
CA ARG A 140 21.58 4.01 0.18
C ARG A 140 20.42 3.30 0.88
N TYR A 141 19.70 2.52 0.09
CA TYR A 141 18.57 1.75 0.53
C TYR A 141 18.76 0.30 0.14
N TYR A 142 18.30 -0.63 0.96
CA TYR A 142 18.26 -2.05 0.64
C TYR A 142 16.97 -2.65 1.22
N SER A 143 16.24 -3.37 0.40
CA SER A 143 15.01 -4.05 0.82
C SER A 143 15.14 -5.55 0.66
N VAL A 144 14.58 -6.28 1.64
CA VAL A 144 14.38 -7.72 1.56
C VAL A 144 12.92 -7.99 1.91
N ILE A 145 12.12 -8.29 0.92
CA ILE A 145 10.71 -8.68 1.13
C ILE A 145 10.67 -10.13 1.58
N ASP A 146 10.06 -10.35 2.75
CA ASP A 146 9.76 -11.69 3.25
C ASP A 146 8.42 -12.18 2.67
N GLY A 147 8.51 -13.13 1.75
CA GLY A 147 7.41 -13.85 1.13
C GLY A 147 7.42 -15.34 1.47
N VAL A 148 8.14 -15.80 2.52
CA VAL A 148 8.10 -17.22 2.91
C VAL A 148 6.66 -17.63 3.23
N ILE A 149 6.03 -16.95 4.18
CA ILE A 149 4.58 -17.00 4.39
C ILE A 149 4.06 -15.59 4.19
N ALA A 150 3.47 -15.34 3.04
CA ALA A 150 2.86 -14.07 2.65
C ALA A 150 1.44 -13.96 3.19
N MET A 151 0.72 -12.87 2.83
CA MET A 151 -0.68 -12.68 3.21
C MET A 151 -1.48 -12.12 2.04
N GLU A 152 -2.63 -12.70 1.75
CA GLU A 152 -3.54 -12.27 0.68
C GLU A 152 -4.92 -11.83 1.21
N GLY A 153 -5.79 -11.32 0.36
CA GLY A 153 -7.17 -10.95 0.70
C GLY A 153 -7.28 -9.72 1.58
N ALA A 154 -7.85 -9.86 2.79
CA ALA A 154 -8.21 -8.75 3.68
C ALA A 154 -7.01 -8.09 4.41
N GLY A 155 -5.87 -7.97 3.74
CA GLY A 155 -4.70 -7.25 4.26
C GLY A 155 -4.98 -5.78 4.64
N PRO A 156 -4.16 -5.20 5.52
CA PRO A 156 -2.87 -5.71 6.00
C PRO A 156 -2.94 -6.53 7.29
N MET A 157 -4.11 -6.70 7.92
CA MET A 157 -4.21 -7.24 9.30
C MET A 157 -5.04 -8.53 9.42
N GLN A 158 -5.89 -8.82 8.46
CA GLN A 158 -6.88 -9.91 8.53
C GLN A 158 -6.95 -10.72 7.24
N GLY A 159 -5.85 -10.73 6.48
CA GLY A 159 -5.74 -11.56 5.29
C GLY A 159 -5.37 -12.99 5.64
N ASP A 160 -5.52 -13.86 4.65
CA ASP A 160 -5.21 -15.28 4.76
C ASP A 160 -3.71 -15.51 4.49
N PRO A 161 -3.08 -16.48 5.17
CA PRO A 161 -1.69 -16.84 4.91
C PRO A 161 -1.56 -17.47 3.52
N LYS A 162 -0.44 -17.18 2.84
CA LYS A 162 -0.09 -17.76 1.55
C LYS A 162 1.37 -18.18 1.56
N GLU A 163 1.61 -19.45 1.41
CA GLU A 163 2.95 -20.03 1.34
C GLU A 163 3.54 -19.76 -0.05
N CYS A 164 4.59 -18.94 -0.11
CA CYS A 164 5.29 -18.63 -1.36
C CYS A 164 6.76 -19.07 -1.33
N GLY A 165 7.37 -19.17 -0.14
CA GLY A 165 8.73 -19.68 0.02
C GLY A 165 9.83 -18.80 -0.58
N VAL A 166 9.61 -17.48 -0.72
CA VAL A 166 10.52 -16.59 -1.43
C VAL A 166 11.02 -15.42 -0.58
N TYR A 167 12.23 -14.96 -0.92
CA TYR A 167 12.76 -13.65 -0.57
C TYR A 167 13.02 -12.86 -1.85
N ILE A 168 12.64 -11.57 -1.85
CA ILE A 168 12.90 -10.67 -2.98
C ILE A 168 13.67 -9.49 -2.47
N SER A 169 14.83 -9.19 -3.05
CA SER A 169 15.71 -8.14 -2.52
C SER A 169 16.33 -7.27 -3.61
N GLY A 170 16.71 -6.04 -3.22
CA GLY A 170 17.42 -5.10 -4.09
C GLY A 170 17.64 -3.74 -3.46
N GLU A 171 18.40 -2.90 -4.14
CA GLU A 171 18.79 -1.55 -3.67
C GLU A 171 17.76 -0.47 -4.07
N ASP A 172 16.87 -0.74 -5.05
CA ASP A 172 15.83 0.19 -5.47
C ASP A 172 14.46 -0.31 -5.04
N PRO A 173 13.77 0.39 -4.13
CA PRO A 173 12.51 -0.09 -3.56
C PRO A 173 11.39 -0.21 -4.59
N ALA A 174 11.38 0.63 -5.62
CA ALA A 174 10.37 0.59 -6.66
C ALA A 174 10.55 -0.65 -7.55
N SER A 175 11.78 -0.96 -7.94
CA SER A 175 12.10 -2.16 -8.70
C SER A 175 11.77 -3.44 -7.94
N VAL A 176 12.11 -3.49 -6.63
CA VAL A 176 11.80 -4.64 -5.76
C VAL A 176 10.29 -4.84 -5.64
N ASP A 177 9.54 -3.75 -5.42
CA ASP A 177 8.08 -3.80 -5.32
C ASP A 177 7.42 -4.18 -6.65
N THR A 178 8.00 -3.76 -7.79
CA THR A 178 7.52 -4.13 -9.13
C THR A 178 7.64 -5.65 -9.37
N VAL A 179 8.81 -6.22 -9.06
CA VAL A 179 9.03 -7.68 -9.18
C VAL A 179 8.11 -8.44 -8.25
N ALA A 180 8.03 -8.03 -6.97
CA ALA A 180 7.16 -8.67 -5.99
C ALA A 180 5.68 -8.62 -6.41
N THR A 181 5.23 -7.47 -6.91
CA THR A 181 3.85 -7.27 -7.38
C THR A 181 3.53 -8.18 -8.57
N THR A 182 4.48 -8.33 -9.51
CA THR A 182 4.32 -9.22 -10.67
C THR A 182 4.24 -10.68 -10.22
N LEU A 183 5.11 -11.12 -9.31
CA LEU A 183 5.04 -12.47 -8.73
C LEU A 183 3.76 -12.72 -7.93
N MET A 184 3.17 -11.69 -7.33
CA MET A 184 1.84 -11.79 -6.70
C MET A 184 0.71 -12.00 -7.73
N GLY A 185 0.95 -11.84 -9.03
CA GLY A 185 -0.06 -11.92 -10.10
C GLY A 185 -0.79 -10.60 -10.33
N PHE A 186 -0.19 -9.47 -9.97
CA PHE A 186 -0.78 -8.14 -10.15
C PHE A 186 -0.03 -7.31 -11.19
N ASP A 187 -0.74 -6.50 -11.93
CA ASP A 187 -0.16 -5.51 -12.83
C ASP A 187 0.30 -4.28 -12.02
N TRP A 188 1.61 -4.16 -11.80
CA TRP A 188 2.21 -3.08 -11.05
C TRP A 188 1.86 -1.67 -11.60
N ARG A 189 1.57 -1.57 -12.91
CA ARG A 189 1.17 -0.31 -13.57
C ARG A 189 -0.21 0.17 -13.11
N LYS A 190 -1.02 -0.72 -12.53
CA LYS A 190 -2.33 -0.42 -11.96
C LYS A 190 -2.28 -0.15 -10.45
N LEU A 191 -1.10 -0.17 -9.87
CA LEU A 191 -0.87 0.12 -8.45
C LEU A 191 -0.14 1.46 -8.30
N PRO A 192 -0.84 2.57 -8.01
CA PRO A 192 -0.23 3.90 -7.97
C PRO A 192 0.97 3.99 -7.03
N VAL A 193 0.97 3.27 -5.90
CA VAL A 193 2.11 3.25 -4.96
C VAL A 193 3.39 2.71 -5.59
N VAL A 194 3.30 1.80 -6.58
CA VAL A 194 4.44 1.23 -7.30
C VAL A 194 4.73 2.05 -8.56
N TYR A 195 3.71 2.27 -9.39
CA TYR A 195 3.86 2.98 -10.66
C TYR A 195 4.42 4.40 -10.49
N GLU A 196 3.85 5.19 -9.58
CA GLU A 196 4.24 6.56 -9.36
C GLU A 196 5.59 6.73 -8.65
N ALA A 197 6.17 5.63 -8.14
CA ALA A 197 7.52 5.65 -7.60
C ALA A 197 8.60 5.86 -8.68
N PHE A 198 8.28 5.61 -9.95
CA PHE A 198 9.12 5.89 -11.11
C PHE A 198 8.84 7.25 -11.76
N SER A 199 7.85 8.00 -11.28
CA SER A 199 7.51 9.30 -11.84
C SER A 199 8.63 10.32 -11.64
N LYS A 200 8.84 11.19 -12.64
CA LYS A 200 9.82 12.28 -12.57
C LYS A 200 9.50 13.21 -11.38
N HIS A 201 10.50 13.47 -10.56
CA HIS A 201 10.39 14.30 -9.38
C HIS A 201 11.74 14.94 -9.05
N GLU A 202 11.77 16.08 -8.36
CA GLU A 202 13.02 16.69 -7.86
C GLU A 202 13.77 15.79 -6.86
N MET A 203 13.02 14.98 -6.11
CA MET A 203 13.51 13.95 -5.20
C MET A 203 12.97 12.58 -5.64
N PRO A 204 13.51 11.95 -6.70
CA PRO A 204 12.98 10.72 -7.25
C PRO A 204 13.19 9.53 -6.29
N ILE A 205 12.19 8.68 -6.12
CA ILE A 205 12.33 7.43 -5.37
C ILE A 205 13.16 6.44 -6.19
N SER A 206 12.79 6.23 -7.45
CA SER A 206 13.58 5.48 -8.42
C SER A 206 13.96 6.35 -9.62
N GLU A 207 15.14 6.11 -10.18
CA GLU A 207 15.61 6.68 -11.45
C GLU A 207 15.79 5.57 -12.51
N ILE A 208 15.38 4.35 -12.16
CA ILE A 208 15.46 3.17 -13.04
C ILE A 208 14.28 3.22 -14.01
N ASP A 209 14.55 2.95 -15.27
CA ASP A 209 13.48 2.63 -16.22
C ASP A 209 12.95 1.22 -15.92
N PRO A 210 11.67 1.06 -15.61
CA PRO A 210 11.10 -0.25 -15.32
C PRO A 210 11.36 -1.32 -16.38
N GLN A 211 11.52 -0.91 -17.64
CA GLN A 211 11.83 -1.84 -18.76
C GLN A 211 13.26 -2.40 -18.68
N THR A 212 14.14 -1.77 -17.93
CA THR A 212 15.53 -2.21 -17.75
C THR A 212 15.73 -3.08 -16.51
N ILE A 213 14.69 -3.34 -15.74
CA ILE A 213 14.75 -4.21 -14.57
C ILE A 213 15.13 -5.62 -15.01
N ASN A 214 16.28 -6.09 -14.53
CA ASN A 214 16.77 -7.45 -14.76
C ASN A 214 16.72 -8.25 -13.47
N ILE A 215 16.08 -9.41 -13.53
CA ILE A 215 15.81 -10.26 -12.36
C ILE A 215 16.81 -11.40 -12.34
N VAL A 216 17.51 -11.52 -11.22
CA VAL A 216 18.38 -12.65 -10.91
C VAL A 216 17.66 -13.53 -9.89
N SER A 217 17.54 -14.82 -10.16
CA SER A 217 16.84 -15.78 -9.31
C SER A 217 17.54 -17.13 -9.31
N ASP A 218 17.38 -17.93 -8.25
CA ASP A 218 17.73 -19.35 -8.23
C ASP A 218 16.69 -20.18 -9.01
N ILE A 219 15.46 -19.70 -9.14
CA ILE A 219 14.41 -20.28 -9.99
C ILE A 219 14.61 -19.79 -11.43
N LYS A 220 14.89 -20.71 -12.36
CA LYS A 220 15.23 -20.37 -13.75
C LYS A 220 14.14 -19.58 -14.46
N ASP A 221 12.89 -19.94 -14.25
CA ASP A 221 11.74 -19.33 -14.93
C ASP A 221 11.48 -17.89 -14.50
N TRP A 222 12.05 -17.45 -13.37
CA TRP A 222 11.95 -16.09 -12.87
C TRP A 222 13.18 -15.23 -13.17
N ARG A 223 14.05 -15.66 -14.08
CA ARG A 223 15.23 -14.87 -14.53
C ARG A 223 14.88 -14.08 -15.77
N GLY A 224 15.51 -12.91 -15.90
CA GLY A 224 15.41 -12.09 -17.11
C GLY A 224 14.68 -10.78 -16.89
N SER A 225 13.96 -10.34 -17.90
CA SER A 225 13.23 -9.08 -17.87
C SER A 225 11.91 -9.17 -17.10
N LEU A 226 11.37 -8.02 -16.76
CA LEU A 226 10.06 -7.91 -16.11
C LEU A 226 8.92 -8.42 -17.02
N ASP A 227 9.03 -8.18 -18.34
CA ASP A 227 8.01 -8.65 -19.29
C ASP A 227 8.02 -10.18 -19.41
N GLU A 228 9.21 -10.80 -19.38
CA GLU A 228 9.32 -12.27 -19.34
C GLU A 228 8.70 -12.84 -18.06
N LEU A 229 8.93 -12.20 -16.91
CA LEU A 229 8.34 -12.63 -15.63
C LEU A 229 6.80 -12.59 -15.66
N ARG A 230 6.21 -11.59 -16.33
CA ARG A 230 4.75 -11.45 -16.44
C ARG A 230 4.05 -12.61 -17.15
N GLU A 231 4.78 -13.30 -18.04
CA GLU A 231 4.27 -14.45 -18.83
C GLU A 231 4.51 -15.80 -18.13
N LYS A 232 5.17 -15.76 -16.97
CA LYS A 232 5.47 -16.97 -16.19
C LYS A 232 4.42 -17.23 -15.12
N GLU A 233 4.53 -18.39 -14.49
CA GLU A 233 3.72 -18.76 -13.34
C GLU A 233 3.99 -17.79 -12.17
N HIS A 234 2.92 -17.32 -11.56
CA HIS A 234 2.92 -16.43 -10.41
C HIS A 234 2.03 -17.00 -9.29
N PHE A 235 2.04 -16.33 -8.13
CA PHE A 235 1.38 -16.86 -6.94
C PHE A 235 -0.15 -16.66 -6.89
N ASP A 236 -0.75 -15.98 -7.85
CA ASP A 236 -2.21 -15.73 -7.93
C ASP A 236 -2.81 -15.24 -6.61
N PHE A 237 -2.29 -14.13 -6.10
CA PHE A 237 -2.80 -13.54 -4.87
C PHE A 237 -4.23 -13.05 -5.04
N VAL A 238 -5.06 -13.34 -4.05
CA VAL A 238 -6.38 -12.73 -3.93
C VAL A 238 -6.21 -11.27 -3.47
N PRO A 239 -6.58 -10.26 -4.27
CA PRO A 239 -6.50 -8.88 -3.85
C PRO A 239 -7.53 -8.56 -2.77
N TYR A 240 -7.33 -7.44 -2.05
CA TYR A 240 -8.39 -6.91 -1.20
C TYR A 240 -9.66 -6.63 -2.03
N PHE A 241 -10.84 -6.90 -1.50
CA PHE A 241 -12.10 -6.88 -2.25
C PHE A 241 -12.36 -5.58 -3.06
N GLY A 242 -11.95 -4.42 -2.53
CA GLY A 242 -12.09 -3.14 -3.22
C GLY A 242 -11.10 -2.90 -4.38
N TRP A 243 -10.20 -3.86 -4.62
CA TRP A 243 -9.21 -3.85 -5.70
C TRP A 243 -9.42 -5.00 -6.69
N LYS A 244 -10.29 -5.96 -6.33
CA LYS A 244 -10.59 -7.16 -7.13
C LYS A 244 -11.17 -6.78 -8.49
N GLY A 245 -10.62 -7.38 -9.54
CA GLY A 245 -11.02 -7.12 -10.94
C GLY A 245 -10.34 -5.91 -11.57
N TYR A 246 -9.46 -5.22 -10.85
CA TYR A 246 -8.76 -4.04 -11.35
C TYR A 246 -7.27 -4.26 -11.57
N ILE A 247 -6.60 -4.95 -10.66
CA ILE A 247 -5.13 -5.00 -10.62
C ILE A 247 -4.52 -6.32 -11.06
N GLU A 248 -5.31 -7.37 -11.22
CA GLU A 248 -4.83 -8.69 -11.61
C GLU A 248 -4.26 -8.67 -13.04
N LEU A 249 -3.26 -9.50 -13.28
CA LEU A 249 -2.71 -9.74 -14.62
C LEU A 249 -3.74 -10.49 -15.49
N PRO A 250 -3.71 -10.31 -16.82
CA PRO A 250 -4.68 -10.94 -17.74
C PRO A 250 -4.67 -12.48 -17.68
N ASN A 251 -3.51 -13.06 -17.39
CA ASN A 251 -3.32 -14.51 -17.29
C ASN A 251 -3.66 -15.06 -15.89
N TYR A 252 -4.21 -14.22 -15.00
CA TYR A 252 -4.70 -14.64 -13.70
C TYR A 252 -5.79 -15.70 -13.89
N GLN A 253 -5.42 -16.95 -13.74
CA GLN A 253 -6.38 -18.04 -13.75
C GLN A 253 -7.14 -18.02 -12.43
N LYS A 254 -8.45 -17.83 -12.51
CA LYS A 254 -9.35 -18.04 -11.36
C LYS A 254 -9.35 -19.52 -10.98
N THR A 255 -8.33 -19.97 -10.25
CA THR A 255 -8.25 -21.36 -9.76
C THR A 255 -9.09 -21.60 -8.52
N ASN A 256 -9.85 -20.61 -8.04
CA ASN A 256 -10.65 -20.72 -6.80
C ASN A 256 -12.09 -20.24 -6.96
N ASP A 257 -12.85 -20.84 -7.87
CA ASP A 257 -14.29 -21.00 -7.73
C ASP A 257 -14.56 -22.51 -7.50
N LYS A 258 -14.21 -22.98 -6.30
CA LYS A 258 -14.70 -24.26 -5.77
C LYS A 258 -15.05 -24.11 -4.30
#